data_630233f59aed40edfbaa2a0f9776848b
#
_entry.id   630233f59aed40edfbaa2a0f9776848b
#
_cell.length_a   1.000
_cell.length_b   1.000
_cell.length_c   1.000
_cell.angle_alpha   90.00
_cell.angle_beta   90.00
_cell.angle_gamma   90.00
#
_symmetry.space_group_name_H-M   'P 1'
#
loop_
_entity.id
_entity.type
_entity.pdbx_description
1 polymer ?
#
loop_
_entity_poly.entity_id
_entity_poly.type
_entity_poly.pdbx_seq_one_letter_code
_entity_poly.pdbx_strand_id
1 'polypeptide(L)'
;MKTRNNIFRLSCLASALLLLGGCNDAKYGVIRHAVYFTDAEDSPQKSVVIEETDGRIPITVRSVGRVESDVTVHCVVDPAVLDDYNAKAGTNFALLPEAIYTVPESFLIPQGQAVSIAGVIDVGAYTEQMKNSGSQFALPLRLVSGEGGPQLLASSECLVLSLDQVIVTSAIVLSKAKAPFIHLPFSQAYELSQWTLEFRFNKSMMTNTVGQNIAFGGHDGGYEVRTAVGASHKFYAKVNTVEMSTPATLEANRWYHGAVVCDGVTINVYLDGELEISKPAPGGIQKFRARFAFGNGLLMAGEKLMGSECRLWSVARTQSQIKFNMYRVNPESEGLLAYWRFDEGEGCEFTNLADPKAPKAYLAKSISAAAQPPYTGEPEWVHGVRSDEN
;
A
#
# COMPACT_ATOMS: atom_id res chain seq x y z
N MET A 1 1.10 -66.61 -25.69
CA MET A 1 0.70 -65.19 -25.67
C MET A 1 -0.43 -64.91 -24.65
N LYS A 2 -0.35 -65.45 -23.44
CA LYS A 2 -1.40 -65.30 -22.40
C LYS A 2 -0.88 -64.88 -21.00
N THR A 3 0.41 -64.61 -20.85
CA THR A 3 1.04 -64.33 -19.55
C THR A 3 1.35 -62.81 -19.31
N ARG A 4 1.20 -61.94 -20.31
CA ARG A 4 1.53 -60.53 -20.20
C ARG A 4 0.41 -59.61 -19.66
N ASN A 5 -0.86 -60.10 -19.73
CA ASN A 5 -2.01 -59.29 -19.29
C ASN A 5 -2.32 -59.39 -17.79
N ASN A 6 -1.79 -60.38 -17.10
CA ASN A 6 -2.06 -60.56 -15.67
C ASN A 6 -1.15 -59.72 -14.76
N ILE A 7 0.05 -59.37 -15.23
CA ILE A 7 0.98 -58.51 -14.48
C ILE A 7 0.50 -57.06 -14.46
N PHE A 8 -0.10 -56.59 -15.55
CA PHE A 8 -0.63 -55.22 -15.65
C PHE A 8 -1.90 -54.99 -14.80
N ARG A 9 -2.72 -56.05 -14.63
CA ARG A 9 -3.91 -55.96 -13.76
C ARG A 9 -3.56 -56.02 -12.27
N LEU A 10 -2.53 -56.74 -11.86
CA LEU A 10 -2.05 -56.75 -10.47
C LEU A 10 -1.37 -55.43 -10.08
N SER A 11 -0.62 -54.81 -10.99
CA SER A 11 0.02 -53.51 -10.78
C SER A 11 -1.00 -52.37 -10.59
N CYS A 12 -2.11 -52.38 -11.33
CA CYS A 12 -3.18 -51.36 -11.17
C CYS A 12 -4.00 -51.57 -9.86
N LEU A 13 -4.19 -52.82 -9.39
CA LEU A 13 -4.86 -53.05 -8.12
C LEU A 13 -3.99 -52.68 -6.91
N ALA A 14 -2.67 -52.88 -6.98
CA ALA A 14 -1.74 -52.47 -5.92
C ALA A 14 -1.62 -50.95 -5.82
N SER A 15 -1.67 -50.23 -6.95
CA SER A 15 -1.66 -48.74 -6.95
C SER A 15 -2.98 -48.15 -6.46
N ALA A 16 -4.12 -48.81 -6.65
CA ALA A 16 -5.41 -48.33 -6.15
C ALA A 16 -5.58 -48.56 -4.64
N LEU A 17 -4.91 -49.55 -4.04
CA LEU A 17 -4.96 -49.77 -2.58
C LEU A 17 -4.04 -48.82 -1.79
N LEU A 18 -3.02 -48.22 -2.43
CA LEU A 18 -2.13 -47.25 -1.77
C LEU A 18 -2.74 -45.84 -1.69
N LEU A 19 -3.83 -45.56 -2.40
CA LEU A 19 -4.54 -44.27 -2.35
C LEU A 19 -5.65 -44.21 -1.29
N LEU A 20 -5.94 -45.29 -0.59
CA LEU A 20 -6.97 -45.33 0.46
C LEU A 20 -6.40 -45.29 1.89
N GLY A 21 -5.09 -45.17 2.06
CA GLY A 21 -4.42 -45.15 3.36
C GLY A 21 -3.99 -43.76 3.85
N GLY A 22 -4.33 -42.68 3.15
CA GLY A 22 -3.97 -41.34 3.54
C GLY A 22 -5.19 -40.56 3.97
N CYS A 23 -5.20 -40.12 5.20
CA CYS A 23 -6.13 -39.16 5.85
C CYS A 23 -7.21 -39.83 6.74
N ASN A 24 -6.81 -40.44 7.85
CA ASN A 24 -7.77 -40.66 8.93
C ASN A 24 -7.23 -40.37 10.34
N ASP A 25 -6.24 -39.48 10.47
CA ASP A 25 -5.76 -39.03 11.78
C ASP A 25 -5.97 -37.50 12.04
N ALA A 26 -6.72 -36.82 11.20
CA ALA A 26 -7.20 -35.47 11.55
C ALA A 26 -8.33 -35.64 12.57
N LYS A 27 -8.01 -35.75 13.85
CA LYS A 27 -8.96 -35.57 14.95
C LYS A 27 -9.41 -34.11 14.94
N TYR A 28 -10.33 -33.78 14.06
CA TYR A 28 -11.06 -32.51 14.17
C TYR A 28 -11.99 -32.59 15.38
N GLY A 29 -11.48 -32.23 16.54
CA GLY A 29 -12.31 -31.96 17.69
C GLY A 29 -13.23 -30.79 17.33
N VAL A 30 -14.54 -30.96 17.46
CA VAL A 30 -15.48 -29.83 17.34
C VAL A 30 -15.16 -28.87 18.49
N ILE A 31 -14.56 -27.73 18.16
CA ILE A 31 -14.30 -26.66 19.10
C ILE A 31 -15.67 -26.04 19.43
N ARG A 32 -16.22 -26.31 20.63
CA ARG A 32 -17.59 -25.91 20.99
C ARG A 32 -17.67 -24.57 21.72
N HIS A 33 -16.61 -24.09 22.34
CA HIS A 33 -16.64 -22.93 23.25
C HIS A 33 -15.39 -22.07 23.15
N ALA A 34 -14.73 -22.01 21.98
CA ALA A 34 -13.59 -21.12 21.83
C ALA A 34 -14.05 -19.68 21.66
N VAL A 35 -13.30 -18.76 22.27
CA VAL A 35 -13.53 -17.32 22.20
C VAL A 35 -12.48 -16.68 21.28
N TYR A 36 -12.90 -15.67 20.50
CA TYR A 36 -12.06 -14.99 19.52
C TYR A 36 -12.55 -13.57 19.25
N PHE A 37 -11.70 -12.72 18.67
CA PHE A 37 -12.12 -11.41 18.19
C PHE A 37 -13.09 -11.56 17.01
N THR A 38 -14.24 -10.91 17.07
CA THR A 38 -15.22 -10.95 15.97
C THR A 38 -14.61 -10.44 14.67
N ASP A 39 -13.83 -9.38 14.73
CA ASP A 39 -13.18 -8.77 13.55
C ASP A 39 -11.99 -9.61 13.00
N ALA A 40 -11.52 -10.62 13.74
CA ALA A 40 -10.47 -11.52 13.28
C ALA A 40 -11.00 -12.84 12.69
N GLU A 41 -12.30 -12.97 12.46
CA GLU A 41 -12.93 -14.18 11.92
C GLU A 41 -12.40 -14.50 10.50
N ASP A 42 -12.34 -13.49 9.63
CA ASP A 42 -11.92 -13.63 8.24
C ASP A 42 -10.48 -13.17 7.98
N SER A 43 -9.96 -12.24 8.78
CA SER A 43 -8.64 -11.65 8.62
C SER A 43 -8.05 -11.24 9.97
N PRO A 44 -6.78 -11.54 10.24
CA PRO A 44 -6.13 -11.11 11.47
C PRO A 44 -5.89 -9.59 11.52
N GLN A 45 -6.26 -8.84 10.48
CA GLN A 45 -6.07 -7.40 10.39
C GLN A 45 -7.37 -6.72 9.97
N LYS A 46 -7.65 -5.56 10.61
CA LYS A 46 -8.72 -4.63 10.25
C LYS A 46 -8.16 -3.23 10.13
N SER A 47 -8.42 -2.59 9.00
CA SER A 47 -8.10 -1.17 8.79
C SER A 47 -9.20 -0.30 9.39
N VAL A 48 -8.81 0.75 10.09
CA VAL A 48 -9.71 1.72 10.72
C VAL A 48 -9.27 3.11 10.33
N VAL A 49 -10.16 3.86 9.72
CA VAL A 49 -9.94 5.27 9.41
C VAL A 49 -10.23 6.10 10.66
N ILE A 50 -9.27 6.94 11.06
CA ILE A 50 -9.41 7.89 12.15
C ILE A 50 -9.30 9.32 11.61
N GLU A 51 -10.16 10.19 12.11
CA GLU A 51 -10.11 11.62 11.80
C GLU A 51 -8.90 12.29 12.46
N GLU A 52 -8.68 13.56 12.17
CA GLU A 52 -7.53 14.32 12.69
C GLU A 52 -7.52 14.47 14.23
N THR A 53 -8.68 14.38 14.88
CA THR A 53 -8.83 14.71 16.31
C THR A 53 -8.73 13.51 17.21
N ASP A 54 -9.55 12.48 16.96
CA ASP A 54 -9.64 11.27 17.77
C ASP A 54 -10.41 10.18 17.04
N GLY A 55 -10.34 8.96 17.53
CA GLY A 55 -11.09 7.83 17.03
C GLY A 55 -11.66 6.97 18.14
N ARG A 56 -12.89 6.49 17.98
CA ARG A 56 -13.52 5.52 18.86
C ARG A 56 -13.86 4.25 18.09
N ILE A 57 -13.21 3.16 18.45
CA ILE A 57 -13.28 1.89 17.71
C ILE A 57 -14.04 0.88 18.55
N PRO A 58 -15.31 0.58 18.24
CA PRO A 58 -16.03 -0.49 18.90
C PRO A 58 -15.44 -1.86 18.49
N ILE A 59 -15.23 -2.72 19.48
CA ILE A 59 -14.67 -4.05 19.30
C ILE A 59 -15.46 -5.05 20.13
N THR A 60 -15.65 -6.26 19.59
CA THR A 60 -16.32 -7.35 20.29
C THR A 60 -15.52 -8.64 20.17
N VAL A 61 -15.74 -9.52 21.15
CA VAL A 61 -15.32 -10.92 21.07
C VAL A 61 -16.54 -11.80 21.00
N ARG A 62 -16.39 -12.99 20.42
CA ARG A 62 -17.48 -13.95 20.34
C ARG A 62 -17.02 -15.36 20.70
N SER A 63 -17.97 -16.17 21.14
CA SER A 63 -17.81 -17.61 21.31
C SER A 63 -18.38 -18.34 20.09
N VAL A 64 -17.84 -19.50 19.78
CA VAL A 64 -18.34 -20.39 18.70
C VAL A 64 -19.81 -20.75 18.90
N GLY A 65 -20.30 -20.78 20.17
CA GLY A 65 -21.71 -21.00 20.50
C GLY A 65 -22.18 -20.07 21.59
N ARG A 66 -23.45 -20.16 21.97
CA ARG A 66 -24.00 -19.45 23.12
C ARG A 66 -23.38 -20.00 24.40
N VAL A 67 -22.96 -19.09 25.30
CA VAL A 67 -22.36 -19.49 26.59
C VAL A 67 -23.43 -19.86 27.62
N GLU A 68 -23.15 -20.87 28.44
CA GLU A 68 -24.09 -21.36 29.48
C GLU A 68 -24.04 -20.51 30.78
N SER A 69 -22.97 -19.74 30.96
CA SER A 69 -22.76 -18.78 32.04
C SER A 69 -21.99 -17.60 31.52
N ASP A 70 -21.92 -16.53 32.30
CA ASP A 70 -21.10 -15.35 31.96
C ASP A 70 -19.63 -15.77 31.71
N VAL A 71 -19.05 -15.32 30.59
CA VAL A 71 -17.66 -15.58 30.23
C VAL A 71 -16.91 -14.28 30.09
N THR A 72 -15.85 -14.12 30.87
CA THR A 72 -14.92 -12.99 30.76
C THR A 72 -13.61 -13.43 30.12
N VAL A 73 -13.12 -12.67 29.16
CA VAL A 73 -11.81 -12.85 28.54
C VAL A 73 -11.03 -11.53 28.58
N HIS A 74 -9.76 -11.60 28.91
CA HIS A 74 -8.90 -10.41 28.99
C HIS A 74 -8.31 -10.06 27.61
N CYS A 75 -7.96 -8.78 27.46
CA CYS A 75 -7.34 -8.24 26.26
C CYS A 75 -6.07 -7.48 26.65
N VAL A 76 -5.01 -7.70 25.91
CA VAL A 76 -3.74 -6.99 26.09
C VAL A 76 -3.23 -6.47 24.75
N VAL A 77 -2.44 -5.41 24.80
CA VAL A 77 -1.64 -4.98 23.64
C VAL A 77 -0.35 -5.79 23.65
N ASP A 78 -0.09 -6.54 22.57
CA ASP A 78 1.08 -7.42 22.48
C ASP A 78 1.92 -7.09 21.23
N PRO A 79 3.07 -6.40 21.41
CA PRO A 79 3.94 -6.04 20.29
C PRO A 79 4.40 -7.24 19.43
N ALA A 80 4.54 -8.43 20.04
CA ALA A 80 4.96 -9.62 19.29
C ALA A 80 3.94 -10.04 18.21
N VAL A 81 2.66 -9.72 18.40
CA VAL A 81 1.60 -9.92 17.39
C VAL A 81 1.85 -9.04 16.18
N LEU A 82 2.32 -7.79 16.39
CA LEU A 82 2.64 -6.88 15.29
C LEU A 82 3.87 -7.31 14.52
N ASP A 83 4.93 -7.73 15.23
CA ASP A 83 6.17 -8.21 14.61
C ASP A 83 5.90 -9.43 13.74
N ASP A 84 5.12 -10.39 14.25
CA ASP A 84 4.73 -11.60 13.51
C ASP A 84 3.86 -11.25 12.28
N TYR A 85 2.91 -10.33 12.44
CA TYR A 85 2.08 -9.87 11.33
C TYR A 85 2.92 -9.17 10.25
N ASN A 86 3.77 -8.22 10.63
CA ASN A 86 4.65 -7.51 9.70
C ASN A 86 5.53 -8.49 8.89
N ALA A 87 6.11 -9.48 9.57
CA ALA A 87 6.95 -10.49 8.93
C ALA A 87 6.16 -11.35 7.92
N LYS A 88 4.93 -11.75 8.26
CA LYS A 88 4.09 -12.61 7.40
C LYS A 88 3.46 -11.86 6.23
N ALA A 89 2.98 -10.63 6.49
CA ALA A 89 2.29 -9.82 5.49
C ALA A 89 3.25 -8.96 4.64
N GLY A 90 4.54 -8.89 5.02
CA GLY A 90 5.52 -8.00 4.36
C GLY A 90 5.21 -6.52 4.56
N THR A 91 4.58 -6.17 5.68
CA THR A 91 4.29 -4.80 6.10
C THR A 91 5.37 -4.25 7.04
N ASN A 92 5.29 -2.98 7.37
CA ASN A 92 6.18 -2.29 8.30
C ASN A 92 5.44 -1.35 9.24
N PHE A 93 4.27 -1.79 9.74
CA PHE A 93 3.52 -1.02 10.71
C PHE A 93 4.35 -0.73 11.96
N ALA A 94 4.30 0.50 12.42
CA ALA A 94 4.87 0.91 13.69
C ALA A 94 3.84 0.68 14.83
N LEU A 95 4.31 0.31 15.99
CA LEU A 95 3.45 0.21 17.17
C LEU A 95 2.90 1.59 17.53
N LEU A 96 1.58 1.67 17.75
CA LEU A 96 0.95 2.89 18.23
C LEU A 96 1.50 3.25 19.62
N PRO A 97 1.94 4.51 19.87
CA PRO A 97 2.42 4.91 21.20
C PRO A 97 1.35 4.78 22.29
N GLU A 98 1.73 4.22 23.41
CA GLU A 98 0.81 3.94 24.54
C GLU A 98 0.09 5.20 25.06
N ALA A 99 0.73 6.37 24.94
CA ALA A 99 0.19 7.62 25.43
C ALA A 99 -1.08 8.11 24.70
N ILE A 100 -1.41 7.55 23.54
CA ILE A 100 -2.51 8.04 22.69
C ILE A 100 -3.64 7.04 22.49
N TYR A 101 -3.65 5.93 23.22
CA TYR A 101 -4.77 5.00 23.17
C TYR A 101 -5.17 4.48 24.54
N THR A 102 -6.41 4.01 24.63
CA THR A 102 -6.86 3.14 25.72
C THR A 102 -7.56 1.92 25.14
N VAL A 103 -7.38 0.77 25.75
CA VAL A 103 -8.04 -0.49 25.35
C VAL A 103 -8.84 -1.07 26.51
N PRO A 104 -9.97 -1.78 26.24
CA PRO A 104 -10.68 -2.51 27.27
C PRO A 104 -9.79 -3.60 27.87
N GLU A 105 -9.73 -3.69 29.18
CA GLU A 105 -8.96 -4.75 29.87
C GLU A 105 -9.60 -6.13 29.68
N SER A 106 -10.91 -6.19 29.50
CA SER A 106 -11.65 -7.45 29.33
C SER A 106 -12.96 -7.26 28.58
N PHE A 107 -13.48 -8.37 28.07
CA PHE A 107 -14.78 -8.50 27.43
C PHE A 107 -15.66 -9.49 28.18
N LEU A 108 -16.93 -9.13 28.42
CA LEU A 108 -17.93 -9.98 29.01
C LEU A 108 -18.89 -10.49 27.94
N ILE A 109 -18.98 -11.81 27.78
CA ILE A 109 -20.06 -12.48 27.00
C ILE A 109 -21.12 -12.91 28.03
N PRO A 110 -22.32 -12.31 28.03
CA PRO A 110 -23.35 -12.66 29.00
C PRO A 110 -23.94 -14.05 28.72
N GLN A 111 -24.40 -14.70 29.77
CA GLN A 111 -25.12 -15.98 29.68
C GLN A 111 -26.17 -15.99 28.59
N GLY A 112 -26.22 -17.04 27.78
CA GLY A 112 -27.15 -17.20 26.68
C GLY A 112 -26.81 -16.41 25.42
N GLN A 113 -25.74 -15.61 25.43
CA GLN A 113 -25.24 -14.86 24.28
C GLN A 113 -24.02 -15.57 23.65
N ALA A 114 -23.71 -15.22 22.40
CA ALA A 114 -22.51 -15.65 21.71
C ALA A 114 -21.53 -14.50 21.44
N VAL A 115 -21.93 -13.27 21.70
CA VAL A 115 -21.12 -12.07 21.44
C VAL A 115 -21.05 -11.25 22.73
N SER A 116 -19.90 -10.66 23.02
CA SER A 116 -19.68 -9.82 24.18
C SER A 116 -20.44 -8.50 24.10
N ILE A 117 -20.58 -7.84 25.24
CA ILE A 117 -20.78 -6.41 25.28
C ILE A 117 -19.60 -5.75 24.55
N ALA A 118 -19.90 -4.75 23.72
CA ALA A 118 -18.86 -4.06 22.97
C ALA A 118 -17.95 -3.27 23.91
N GLY A 119 -16.65 -3.50 23.80
CA GLY A 119 -15.64 -2.62 24.34
C GLY A 119 -15.34 -1.50 23.36
N VAL A 120 -14.78 -0.40 23.83
CA VAL A 120 -14.38 0.73 23.00
C VAL A 120 -12.88 0.96 23.18
N ILE A 121 -12.16 1.00 22.07
CA ILE A 121 -10.79 1.48 22.03
C ILE A 121 -10.89 2.96 21.68
N ASP A 122 -10.35 3.82 22.53
CA ASP A 122 -10.21 5.24 22.24
C ASP A 122 -8.79 5.50 21.73
N VAL A 123 -8.65 6.23 20.63
CA VAL A 123 -7.38 6.64 20.03
C VAL A 123 -7.40 8.15 19.93
N GLY A 124 -6.43 8.80 20.57
CA GLY A 124 -6.26 10.25 20.52
C GLY A 124 -5.63 10.73 19.22
N ALA A 125 -5.60 12.05 19.06
CA ALA A 125 -4.99 12.72 17.91
C ALA A 125 -3.49 12.35 17.78
N TYR A 126 -3.04 12.16 16.55
CA TYR A 126 -1.61 11.96 16.27
C TYR A 126 -0.82 13.23 16.57
N THR A 127 0.32 13.06 17.21
CA THR A 127 1.28 14.16 17.39
C THR A 127 1.87 14.60 16.06
N GLU A 128 2.38 15.83 15.98
CA GLU A 128 3.06 16.30 14.76
C GLU A 128 4.27 15.42 14.40
N GLN A 129 4.97 14.87 15.37
CA GLN A 129 6.04 13.91 15.10
C GLN A 129 5.52 12.64 14.43
N MET A 130 4.40 12.11 14.87
CA MET A 130 3.78 10.93 14.27
C MET A 130 3.30 11.22 12.83
N LYS A 131 2.62 12.35 12.61
CA LYS A 131 2.17 12.79 11.29
C LYS A 131 3.33 12.94 10.31
N ASN A 132 4.46 13.48 10.78
CA ASN A 132 5.64 13.72 9.97
C ASN A 132 6.55 12.49 9.81
N SER A 133 6.40 11.47 10.65
CA SER A 133 7.20 10.24 10.56
C SER A 133 6.95 9.47 9.26
N GLY A 134 5.77 9.64 8.64
CA GLY A 134 5.33 8.82 7.52
C GLY A 134 5.13 7.35 7.87
N SER A 135 5.16 7.01 9.16
CA SER A 135 4.88 5.66 9.63
C SER A 135 3.38 5.43 9.64
N GLN A 136 2.98 4.25 9.23
CA GLN A 136 1.62 3.77 9.44
C GLN A 136 1.58 3.01 10.76
N PHE A 137 0.69 3.43 11.66
CA PHE A 137 0.62 2.86 12.99
C PHE A 137 -0.41 1.74 13.08
N ALA A 138 -0.15 0.76 13.95
CA ALA A 138 -1.10 -0.29 14.25
C ALA A 138 -1.13 -0.60 15.74
N LEU A 139 -2.29 -1.08 16.20
CA LEU A 139 -2.54 -1.53 17.57
C LEU A 139 -2.74 -3.04 17.55
N PRO A 140 -1.76 -3.83 18.00
CA PRO A 140 -1.85 -5.28 18.05
C PRO A 140 -2.53 -5.72 19.35
N LEU A 141 -3.61 -6.46 19.24
CA LEU A 141 -4.39 -6.97 20.36
C LEU A 141 -4.26 -8.49 20.47
N ARG A 142 -4.20 -9.00 21.68
CA ARG A 142 -4.28 -10.42 21.99
C ARG A 142 -5.30 -10.68 23.08
N LEU A 143 -6.14 -11.70 22.89
CA LEU A 143 -6.96 -12.26 23.98
C LEU A 143 -6.08 -13.13 24.89
N VAL A 144 -6.33 -13.02 26.17
CA VAL A 144 -5.66 -13.82 27.21
C VAL A 144 -6.71 -14.46 28.10
N SER A 145 -6.59 -15.76 28.28
CA SER A 145 -7.45 -16.54 29.18
C SER A 145 -6.65 -16.98 30.40
N GLY A 146 -7.22 -16.73 31.59
CA GLY A 146 -6.64 -17.22 32.84
C GLY A 146 -6.85 -18.72 33.08
N GLU A 147 -6.33 -19.22 34.17
CA GLU A 147 -6.51 -20.61 34.60
C GLU A 147 -8.02 -20.92 34.78
N GLY A 148 -8.51 -21.97 34.11
CA GLY A 148 -9.94 -22.32 34.09
C GLY A 148 -10.83 -21.41 33.23
N GLY A 149 -10.26 -20.45 32.52
CA GLY A 149 -10.99 -19.58 31.60
C GLY A 149 -11.33 -20.23 30.26
N PRO A 150 -11.98 -19.47 29.34
CA PRO A 150 -12.42 -20.02 28.06
C PRO A 150 -11.24 -20.43 27.18
N GLN A 151 -11.43 -21.45 26.36
CA GLN A 151 -10.47 -21.77 25.29
C GLN A 151 -10.44 -20.63 24.28
N LEU A 152 -9.27 -20.25 23.78
CA LEU A 152 -9.11 -19.28 22.70
C LEU A 152 -8.99 -19.97 21.36
N LEU A 153 -9.54 -19.36 20.31
CA LEU A 153 -9.38 -19.83 18.94
C LEU A 153 -8.07 -19.28 18.37
N ALA A 154 -7.05 -20.13 18.27
CA ALA A 154 -5.68 -19.73 17.90
C ALA A 154 -5.57 -18.97 16.56
N SER A 155 -6.51 -19.21 15.62
CA SER A 155 -6.53 -18.47 14.34
C SER A 155 -7.01 -17.02 14.46
N SER A 156 -7.71 -16.67 15.55
CA SER A 156 -8.45 -15.40 15.67
C SER A 156 -8.39 -14.83 17.10
N GLU A 157 -7.46 -15.30 17.93
CA GLU A 157 -7.18 -14.73 19.26
C GLU A 157 -6.38 -13.44 19.21
N CYS A 158 -5.80 -13.13 18.05
CA CYS A 158 -5.05 -11.92 17.79
C CYS A 158 -5.73 -11.07 16.73
N LEU A 159 -5.65 -9.74 16.89
CA LEU A 159 -6.17 -8.77 15.94
C LEU A 159 -5.20 -7.59 15.82
N VAL A 160 -4.81 -7.26 14.60
CA VAL A 160 -4.03 -6.06 14.30
C VAL A 160 -4.97 -4.98 13.74
N LEU A 161 -5.16 -3.91 14.47
CA LEU A 161 -5.89 -2.73 13.98
C LEU A 161 -4.89 -1.78 13.33
N SER A 162 -4.85 -1.71 12.01
CA SER A 162 -4.09 -0.67 11.31
C SER A 162 -4.90 0.62 11.30
N LEU A 163 -4.25 1.73 11.63
CA LEU A 163 -4.89 3.03 11.79
C LEU A 163 -4.54 3.91 10.59
N ASP A 164 -5.51 4.15 9.74
CA ASP A 164 -5.39 5.02 8.59
C ASP A 164 -5.87 6.42 8.97
N GLN A 165 -4.90 7.30 9.25
CA GLN A 165 -5.23 8.69 9.52
C GLN A 165 -5.59 9.39 8.22
N VAL A 166 -6.69 10.15 8.25
CA VAL A 166 -6.98 11.11 7.18
C VAL A 166 -5.89 12.16 7.14
N ILE A 167 -5.21 12.26 6.01
CA ILE A 167 -4.17 13.26 5.76
C ILE A 167 -4.79 14.37 4.93
N VAL A 168 -4.76 15.59 5.47
CA VAL A 168 -5.18 16.80 4.75
C VAL A 168 -3.92 17.55 4.34
N THR A 169 -3.80 17.85 3.05
CA THR A 169 -2.59 18.43 2.49
C THR A 169 -2.90 19.43 1.36
N SER A 170 -1.87 19.96 0.72
CA SER A 170 -1.97 20.74 -0.50
C SER A 170 -1.51 19.91 -1.70
N ALA A 171 -1.89 20.30 -2.90
CA ALA A 171 -1.38 19.72 -4.13
C ALA A 171 -1.07 20.81 -5.16
N ILE A 172 0.07 20.68 -5.84
CA ILE A 172 0.45 21.55 -6.95
C ILE A 172 -0.37 21.20 -8.19
N VAL A 173 -0.83 22.21 -8.91
CA VAL A 173 -1.57 22.04 -10.16
C VAL A 173 -0.66 22.36 -11.35
N LEU A 174 -0.45 21.36 -12.18
CA LEU A 174 0.23 21.49 -13.46
C LEU A 174 -0.76 21.79 -14.56
N SER A 175 -0.44 22.74 -15.43
CA SER A 175 -1.27 23.11 -16.58
C SER A 175 -0.42 23.65 -17.73
N LYS A 176 -0.97 23.56 -18.95
CA LYS A 176 -0.32 24.11 -20.16
C LYS A 176 -0.10 25.63 -20.05
N ALA A 177 -1.01 26.34 -19.39
CA ALA A 177 -0.95 27.78 -19.27
C ALA A 177 0.17 28.25 -18.35
N LYS A 178 0.45 27.52 -17.27
CA LYS A 178 1.46 27.88 -16.27
C LYS A 178 2.74 27.05 -16.45
N ALA A 179 2.83 25.93 -15.77
CA ALA A 179 3.95 24.99 -15.86
C ALA A 179 3.42 23.56 -15.98
N PRO A 180 3.70 22.86 -17.08
CA PRO A 180 3.20 21.50 -17.28
C PRO A 180 4.09 20.42 -16.63
N PHE A 181 5.23 20.77 -16.05
CA PHE A 181 6.19 19.85 -15.46
C PHE A 181 6.72 20.30 -14.11
N ILE A 182 7.13 19.32 -13.31
CA ILE A 182 8.10 19.45 -12.23
C ILE A 182 9.35 18.69 -12.64
N HIS A 183 10.48 19.39 -12.73
CA HIS A 183 11.78 18.76 -12.94
C HIS A 183 12.27 18.17 -11.61
N LEU A 184 12.72 16.91 -11.62
CA LEU A 184 13.10 16.13 -10.45
C LEU A 184 14.59 15.77 -10.53
N PRO A 185 15.49 16.61 -10.01
CA PRO A 185 16.91 16.33 -10.02
C PRO A 185 17.27 15.30 -8.94
N PHE A 186 18.14 14.37 -9.29
CA PHE A 186 18.80 13.47 -8.33
C PHE A 186 20.16 14.06 -7.92
N SER A 187 20.61 13.77 -6.69
CA SER A 187 21.97 14.11 -6.24
C SER A 187 23.05 13.32 -6.99
N GLN A 188 22.71 12.13 -7.48
CA GLN A 188 23.58 11.24 -8.24
C GLN A 188 22.77 10.41 -9.24
N ALA A 189 23.47 9.73 -10.15
CA ALA A 189 22.86 8.73 -11.02
C ALA A 189 22.67 7.42 -10.25
N TYR A 190 21.53 6.77 -10.45
CA TYR A 190 21.24 5.44 -9.92
C TYR A 190 21.23 4.41 -11.05
N GLU A 191 21.85 3.25 -10.81
CA GLU A 191 21.85 2.09 -11.69
C GLU A 191 21.28 0.90 -10.90
N LEU A 192 20.06 0.48 -11.21
CA LEU A 192 19.26 -0.44 -10.39
C LEU A 192 18.82 -1.65 -11.20
N SER A 193 19.04 -2.85 -10.66
CA SER A 193 18.47 -4.10 -11.20
C SER A 193 17.07 -4.39 -10.68
N GLN A 194 16.76 -3.87 -9.48
CA GLN A 194 15.43 -3.88 -8.86
C GLN A 194 15.08 -2.47 -8.44
N TRP A 195 13.83 -2.09 -8.57
CA TRP A 195 13.37 -0.75 -8.22
C TRP A 195 11.84 -0.68 -8.15
N THR A 196 11.36 0.35 -7.48
CA THR A 196 9.94 0.71 -7.48
C THR A 196 9.79 2.21 -7.73
N LEU A 197 8.86 2.56 -8.60
CA LEU A 197 8.42 3.92 -8.86
C LEU A 197 6.96 4.06 -8.42
N GLU A 198 6.68 5.01 -7.54
CA GLU A 198 5.33 5.24 -7.00
C GLU A 198 4.96 6.71 -7.07
N PHE A 199 3.68 7.00 -7.26
CA PHE A 199 3.17 8.37 -7.23
C PHE A 199 1.64 8.39 -7.14
N ARG A 200 1.10 9.48 -6.61
CA ARG A 200 -0.32 9.80 -6.70
C ARG A 200 -0.55 10.85 -7.76
N PHE A 201 -1.67 10.76 -8.43
CA PHE A 201 -2.06 11.72 -9.45
C PHE A 201 -3.57 11.88 -9.54
N ASN A 202 -4.00 13.09 -9.93
CA ASN A 202 -5.38 13.40 -10.29
C ASN A 202 -5.37 14.19 -11.59
N LYS A 203 -6.21 13.82 -12.52
CA LYS A 203 -6.29 14.43 -13.84
C LYS A 203 -7.71 14.93 -14.10
N SER A 204 -7.85 16.21 -14.42
CA SER A 204 -9.17 16.83 -14.59
C SER A 204 -9.90 16.41 -15.86
N MET A 205 -9.18 15.89 -16.85
CA MET A 205 -9.74 15.40 -18.12
C MET A 205 -9.02 14.12 -18.55
N MET A 206 -9.77 13.15 -19.01
CA MET A 206 -9.21 11.94 -19.64
C MET A 206 -9.18 12.14 -21.14
N THR A 207 -8.08 12.71 -21.63
CA THR A 207 -7.87 12.97 -23.06
C THR A 207 -7.20 11.79 -23.73
N ASN A 208 -7.69 11.40 -24.92
CA ASN A 208 -7.12 10.30 -25.72
C ASN A 208 -5.84 10.69 -26.48
N THR A 209 -5.00 11.54 -25.92
CA THR A 209 -3.73 11.88 -26.54
C THR A 209 -2.77 10.70 -26.44
N VAL A 210 -2.57 10.04 -27.58
CA VAL A 210 -1.68 8.89 -27.69
C VAL A 210 -0.23 9.34 -27.49
N GLY A 211 0.45 8.72 -26.55
CA GLY A 211 1.83 8.34 -26.78
C GLY A 211 2.94 9.08 -26.07
N GLN A 212 2.80 10.22 -25.37
CA GLN A 212 3.96 10.85 -24.68
C GLN A 212 3.62 11.58 -23.38
N ASN A 213 2.58 11.18 -22.74
CA ASN A 213 2.15 11.80 -21.49
C ASN A 213 2.92 11.19 -20.34
N ILE A 214 4.01 11.82 -19.93
CA ILE A 214 4.73 11.41 -18.75
C ILE A 214 3.95 11.95 -17.55
N ALA A 215 3.33 11.06 -16.76
CA ALA A 215 2.89 11.46 -15.43
C ALA A 215 4.09 11.49 -14.49
N PHE A 216 4.86 10.40 -14.43
CA PHE A 216 6.09 10.33 -13.65
C PHE A 216 7.08 9.42 -14.36
N GLY A 217 8.31 9.88 -14.54
CA GLY A 217 9.35 9.09 -15.20
C GLY A 217 10.44 9.92 -15.83
N GLY A 218 11.29 9.26 -16.60
CA GLY A 218 12.43 9.88 -17.26
C GLY A 218 12.97 9.06 -18.42
N HIS A 219 13.85 9.68 -19.17
CA HIS A 219 14.55 9.07 -20.29
C HIS A 219 16.01 9.50 -20.27
N ASP A 220 16.93 8.52 -20.34
CA ASP A 220 18.36 8.78 -20.39
C ASP A 220 19.09 7.75 -21.24
N GLY A 221 19.60 8.16 -22.40
CA GLY A 221 20.52 7.37 -23.24
C GLY A 221 20.01 5.98 -23.65
N GLY A 222 18.71 5.81 -23.89
CA GLY A 222 18.09 4.53 -24.25
C GLY A 222 17.43 3.81 -23.06
N TYR A 223 17.61 4.31 -21.84
CA TYR A 223 16.90 3.85 -20.64
C TYR A 223 15.66 4.71 -20.42
N GLU A 224 14.49 4.11 -20.45
CA GLU A 224 13.23 4.82 -20.31
C GLU A 224 12.34 4.18 -19.25
N VAL A 225 11.85 4.99 -18.31
CA VAL A 225 10.69 4.67 -17.49
C VAL A 225 9.67 5.77 -17.70
N ARG A 226 8.49 5.40 -18.22
CA ARG A 226 7.43 6.35 -18.49
C ARG A 226 6.11 5.81 -17.97
N THR A 227 5.40 6.65 -17.25
CA THR A 227 4.03 6.39 -16.87
C THR A 227 3.11 7.46 -17.45
N ALA A 228 1.88 7.09 -17.77
CA ALA A 228 0.95 8.02 -18.39
C ALA A 228 -0.51 7.57 -18.17
N VAL A 229 -1.45 8.47 -18.45
CA VAL A 229 -2.81 8.10 -18.81
C VAL A 229 -2.83 7.94 -20.32
N GLY A 230 -2.88 6.72 -20.79
CA GLY A 230 -2.82 6.36 -22.22
C GLY A 230 -4.17 6.37 -22.93
N ALA A 231 -4.16 5.81 -24.13
CA ALA A 231 -5.37 5.61 -24.90
C ALA A 231 -6.41 4.81 -24.12
N SER A 232 -7.68 5.10 -24.37
CA SER A 232 -8.83 4.48 -23.66
C SER A 232 -8.86 4.70 -22.16
N HIS A 233 -8.24 5.82 -21.70
CA HIS A 233 -8.23 6.23 -20.30
C HIS A 233 -7.59 5.20 -19.34
N LYS A 234 -6.62 4.44 -19.81
CA LYS A 234 -5.92 3.43 -19.03
C LYS A 234 -4.62 3.96 -18.47
N PHE A 235 -4.23 3.46 -17.30
CA PHE A 235 -2.89 3.71 -16.80
C PHE A 235 -1.88 2.94 -17.68
N TYR A 236 -0.90 3.66 -18.19
CA TYR A 236 0.14 3.14 -19.09
C TYR A 236 1.49 3.23 -18.42
N ALA A 237 2.28 2.18 -18.56
CA ALA A 237 3.68 2.15 -18.16
C ALA A 237 4.54 1.62 -19.31
N LYS A 238 5.72 2.21 -19.47
CA LYS A 238 6.77 1.75 -20.37
C LYS A 238 8.09 1.68 -19.64
N VAL A 239 8.75 0.54 -19.72
CA VAL A 239 10.10 0.33 -19.21
C VAL A 239 10.96 -0.17 -20.35
N ASN A 240 11.82 0.70 -20.88
CA ASN A 240 12.63 0.46 -22.08
C ASN A 240 11.74 0.01 -23.26
N THR A 241 11.81 -1.26 -23.65
CA THR A 241 11.03 -1.83 -24.77
C THR A 241 9.70 -2.45 -24.34
N VAL A 242 9.45 -2.59 -23.04
CA VAL A 242 8.24 -3.24 -22.53
C VAL A 242 7.16 -2.19 -22.27
N GLU A 243 6.04 -2.33 -22.96
CA GLU A 243 4.87 -1.44 -22.82
C GLU A 243 3.69 -2.19 -22.21
N MET A 244 2.96 -1.52 -21.30
CA MET A 244 1.84 -2.10 -20.56
C MET A 244 0.73 -1.07 -20.40
N SER A 245 -0.51 -1.53 -20.43
CA SER A 245 -1.68 -0.73 -20.06
C SER A 245 -2.56 -1.54 -19.13
N THR A 246 -3.05 -0.91 -18.08
CA THR A 246 -3.93 -1.59 -17.12
C THR A 246 -5.25 -2.02 -17.80
N PRO A 247 -5.89 -3.11 -17.34
CA PRO A 247 -7.27 -3.43 -17.69
C PRO A 247 -8.24 -2.34 -17.24
N ALA A 248 -8.06 -1.83 -16.03
CA ALA A 248 -8.92 -0.81 -15.43
C ALA A 248 -8.88 0.51 -16.21
N THR A 249 -10.04 1.18 -16.28
CA THR A 249 -10.24 2.50 -16.87
C THR A 249 -10.26 3.55 -15.78
N LEU A 250 -9.54 4.64 -16.00
CA LEU A 250 -9.45 5.78 -15.07
C LEU A 250 -10.58 6.79 -15.33
N GLU A 251 -11.00 7.45 -14.27
CA GLU A 251 -11.99 8.52 -14.26
C GLU A 251 -11.31 9.88 -14.03
N ALA A 252 -11.91 10.93 -14.61
CA ALA A 252 -11.44 12.29 -14.39
C ALA A 252 -11.79 12.78 -12.97
N ASN A 253 -10.96 13.68 -12.44
CA ASN A 253 -11.11 14.28 -11.10
C ASN A 253 -11.06 13.29 -9.93
N ARG A 254 -10.53 12.09 -10.15
CA ARG A 254 -10.27 11.10 -9.12
C ARG A 254 -8.77 10.99 -8.85
N TRP A 255 -8.41 10.84 -7.58
CA TRP A 255 -7.04 10.50 -7.19
C TRP A 255 -6.78 9.00 -7.40
N TYR A 256 -5.62 8.70 -7.93
CA TYR A 256 -5.10 7.35 -8.11
C TYR A 256 -3.70 7.25 -7.55
N HIS A 257 -3.36 6.10 -7.02
CA HIS A 257 -1.99 5.73 -6.73
C HIS A 257 -1.49 4.75 -7.79
N GLY A 258 -0.47 5.14 -8.54
CA GLY A 258 0.19 4.29 -9.52
C GLY A 258 1.54 3.81 -9.00
N ALA A 259 1.85 2.51 -9.20
CA ALA A 259 3.18 1.98 -8.94
C ALA A 259 3.67 1.09 -10.06
N VAL A 260 4.97 1.18 -10.36
CA VAL A 260 5.68 0.29 -11.29
C VAL A 260 6.84 -0.34 -10.53
N VAL A 261 6.81 -1.66 -10.42
CA VAL A 261 7.81 -2.45 -9.69
C VAL A 261 8.57 -3.33 -10.68
N CYS A 262 9.89 -3.24 -10.66
CA CYS A 262 10.78 -4.19 -11.35
C CYS A 262 11.55 -5.00 -10.29
N ASP A 263 11.36 -6.31 -10.27
CA ASP A 263 12.06 -7.22 -9.36
C ASP A 263 13.30 -7.88 -10.02
N GLY A 264 13.64 -7.44 -11.23
CA GLY A 264 14.72 -8.00 -12.06
C GLY A 264 14.27 -9.11 -13.01
N VAL A 265 13.12 -9.71 -12.79
CA VAL A 265 12.52 -10.78 -13.61
C VAL A 265 11.22 -10.32 -14.25
N THR A 266 10.39 -9.61 -13.50
CA THR A 266 9.08 -9.10 -13.92
C THR A 266 8.97 -7.60 -13.71
N ILE A 267 8.10 -6.97 -14.49
CA ILE A 267 7.57 -5.64 -14.24
C ILE A 267 6.11 -5.80 -13.86
N ASN A 268 5.78 -5.32 -12.68
CA ASN A 268 4.44 -5.33 -12.12
C ASN A 268 3.91 -3.90 -12.06
N VAL A 269 2.69 -3.67 -12.52
CA VAL A 269 2.01 -2.38 -12.45
C VAL A 269 0.83 -2.50 -11.51
N TYR A 270 0.79 -1.60 -10.54
CA TYR A 270 -0.27 -1.53 -9.54
C TYR A 270 -1.05 -0.22 -9.70
N LEU A 271 -2.35 -0.29 -9.43
CA LEU A 271 -3.24 0.86 -9.34
C LEU A 271 -4.02 0.75 -8.03
N ASP A 272 -3.98 1.81 -7.21
CA ASP A 272 -4.61 1.84 -5.88
C ASP A 272 -4.25 0.61 -5.01
N GLY A 273 -2.98 0.17 -5.10
CA GLY A 273 -2.46 -0.96 -4.35
C GLY A 273 -2.81 -2.34 -4.91
N GLU A 274 -3.60 -2.43 -5.98
CA GLU A 274 -3.96 -3.71 -6.60
C GLU A 274 -3.11 -3.99 -7.85
N LEU A 275 -2.68 -5.24 -8.01
CA LEU A 275 -1.91 -5.67 -9.18
C LEU A 275 -2.81 -5.72 -10.42
N GLU A 276 -2.50 -4.86 -11.39
CA GLU A 276 -3.27 -4.75 -12.64
C GLU A 276 -2.69 -5.59 -13.78
N ILE A 277 -1.38 -5.58 -13.94
CA ILE A 277 -0.70 -6.28 -15.03
C ILE A 277 0.74 -6.59 -14.67
N SER A 278 1.22 -7.74 -15.16
CA SER A 278 2.60 -8.20 -15.03
C SER A 278 3.15 -8.60 -16.39
N LYS A 279 4.41 -8.23 -16.67
CA LYS A 279 5.15 -8.66 -17.87
C LYS A 279 6.60 -9.02 -17.52
N PRO A 280 7.26 -9.87 -18.32
CA PRO A 280 8.69 -10.09 -18.18
C PRO A 280 9.48 -8.78 -18.26
N ALA A 281 10.45 -8.59 -17.36
CA ALA A 281 11.35 -7.45 -17.42
C ALA A 281 12.27 -7.52 -18.63
N PRO A 282 12.73 -6.37 -19.17
CA PRO A 282 13.65 -6.36 -20.30
C PRO A 282 15.04 -6.91 -19.94
N GLY A 283 15.30 -7.15 -18.66
CA GLY A 283 16.59 -7.58 -18.11
C GLY A 283 17.58 -6.43 -17.97
N GLY A 284 18.66 -6.69 -17.22
CA GLY A 284 19.74 -5.73 -17.03
C GLY A 284 19.46 -4.66 -15.99
N ILE A 285 20.19 -3.56 -16.11
CA ILE A 285 20.16 -2.43 -15.17
C ILE A 285 19.31 -1.31 -15.76
N GLN A 286 18.43 -0.72 -14.95
CA GLN A 286 17.74 0.52 -15.25
C GLN A 286 18.57 1.71 -14.74
N LYS A 287 18.67 2.75 -15.55
CA LYS A 287 19.41 3.98 -15.17
C LYS A 287 18.42 5.11 -14.90
N PHE A 288 18.62 5.75 -13.75
CA PHE A 288 17.88 6.92 -13.32
C PHE A 288 18.86 8.08 -13.15
N ARG A 289 18.80 9.07 -14.04
CA ARG A 289 19.74 10.21 -14.10
C ARG A 289 19.00 11.53 -14.34
N ALA A 290 19.50 12.27 -15.33
CA ALA A 290 18.90 13.50 -15.81
C ALA A 290 17.54 13.26 -16.49
N ARG A 291 16.76 14.34 -16.62
CA ARG A 291 15.43 14.36 -17.27
C ARG A 291 14.37 13.51 -16.58
N PHE A 292 14.45 13.37 -15.29
CA PHE A 292 13.36 12.80 -14.51
C PHE A 292 12.34 13.92 -14.18
N ALA A 293 11.06 13.66 -14.35
CA ALA A 293 10.03 14.67 -14.18
C ALA A 293 8.69 14.06 -13.76
N PHE A 294 7.89 14.86 -13.09
CA PHE A 294 6.44 14.67 -12.99
C PHE A 294 5.74 15.70 -13.89
N GLY A 295 4.73 15.26 -14.65
CA GLY A 295 3.93 16.16 -15.48
C GLY A 295 3.86 15.74 -16.95
N ASN A 296 3.29 16.62 -17.79
CA ASN A 296 2.98 16.31 -19.17
C ASN A 296 2.99 17.55 -20.06
N GLY A 297 3.91 17.61 -21.02
CA GLY A 297 3.98 18.68 -22.02
C GLY A 297 2.85 18.70 -23.03
N LEU A 298 2.00 17.69 -23.06
CA LEU A 298 0.86 17.58 -23.97
C LEU A 298 -0.49 17.85 -23.28
N LEU A 299 -0.48 18.48 -22.10
CA LEU A 299 -1.72 18.91 -21.47
C LEU A 299 -2.53 19.78 -22.43
N MET A 300 -3.82 19.47 -22.54
CA MET A 300 -4.76 20.25 -23.34
C MET A 300 -5.04 21.62 -22.69
N ALA A 301 -5.59 22.54 -23.45
CA ALA A 301 -6.06 23.80 -22.87
C ALA A 301 -7.17 23.52 -21.85
N GLY A 302 -7.01 24.03 -20.63
CA GLY A 302 -7.93 23.82 -19.51
C GLY A 302 -7.73 22.50 -18.74
N GLU A 303 -6.90 21.59 -19.23
CA GLU A 303 -6.55 20.37 -18.52
C GLU A 303 -5.61 20.67 -17.35
N LYS A 304 -5.88 20.04 -16.21
CA LYS A 304 -5.09 20.12 -14.99
C LYS A 304 -4.60 18.73 -14.59
N LEU A 305 -3.37 18.66 -14.14
CA LEU A 305 -2.76 17.47 -13.55
C LEU A 305 -2.22 17.85 -12.18
N MET A 306 -2.65 17.14 -11.16
CA MET A 306 -2.09 17.22 -9.80
C MET A 306 -1.27 15.99 -9.51
N GLY A 307 -0.23 16.12 -8.71
CA GLY A 307 0.61 15.01 -8.26
C GLY A 307 0.97 15.12 -6.82
N SER A 308 1.23 13.98 -6.21
CA SER A 308 1.81 13.89 -4.87
C SER A 308 2.51 12.55 -4.69
N GLU A 309 3.25 12.41 -3.59
CA GLU A 309 3.83 11.14 -3.15
C GLU A 309 4.74 10.48 -4.21
N CYS A 310 5.49 11.28 -4.97
CA CYS A 310 6.41 10.77 -5.98
C CYS A 310 7.65 10.17 -5.33
N ARG A 311 7.88 8.87 -5.55
CA ARG A 311 8.93 8.09 -4.87
C ARG A 311 9.70 7.22 -5.85
N LEU A 312 11.01 7.10 -5.61
CA LEU A 312 11.88 6.13 -6.25
C LEU A 312 12.55 5.29 -5.16
N TRP A 313 12.47 3.97 -5.31
CA TRP A 313 13.07 2.99 -4.41
C TRP A 313 14.10 2.14 -5.12
N SER A 314 15.15 1.73 -4.41
CA SER A 314 16.17 0.76 -4.87
C SER A 314 15.77 -0.71 -4.65
N VAL A 315 14.55 -0.95 -4.21
CA VAL A 315 14.01 -2.29 -3.90
C VAL A 315 12.70 -2.53 -4.65
N ALA A 316 12.39 -3.79 -4.93
CA ALA A 316 11.09 -4.21 -5.40
C ALA A 316 10.13 -4.30 -4.20
N ARG A 317 9.21 -3.34 -4.08
CA ARG A 317 8.22 -3.33 -2.99
C ARG A 317 7.14 -4.38 -3.21
N THR A 318 6.70 -5.01 -2.14
CA THR A 318 5.57 -5.94 -2.15
C THR A 318 4.24 -5.21 -2.35
N GLN A 319 3.22 -5.93 -2.80
CA GLN A 319 1.85 -5.37 -2.93
C GLN A 319 1.36 -4.80 -1.60
N SER A 320 1.58 -5.49 -0.48
CA SER A 320 1.20 -5.02 0.85
C SER A 320 1.87 -3.70 1.22
N GLN A 321 3.19 -3.59 0.99
CA GLN A 321 3.92 -2.34 1.22
C GLN A 321 3.39 -1.19 0.37
N ILE A 322 3.03 -1.44 -0.88
CA ILE A 322 2.43 -0.43 -1.77
C ILE A 322 1.06 -0.03 -1.24
N LYS A 323 0.18 -1.00 -0.99
CA LYS A 323 -1.21 -0.79 -0.59
C LYS A 323 -1.35 -0.02 0.72
N PHE A 324 -0.55 -0.38 1.72
CA PHE A 324 -0.61 0.26 3.03
C PHE A 324 0.15 1.58 3.13
N ASN A 325 0.95 1.94 2.14
CA ASN A 325 1.72 3.18 2.15
C ASN A 325 1.39 4.14 1.00
N MET A 326 0.21 4.06 0.42
CA MET A 326 -0.16 4.90 -0.74
C MET A 326 -0.10 6.40 -0.44
N TYR A 327 -0.42 6.80 0.79
CA TYR A 327 -0.60 8.20 1.15
C TYR A 327 0.64 8.84 1.78
N ARG A 328 1.49 8.06 2.44
CA ARG A 328 2.70 8.57 3.07
C ARG A 328 3.70 7.44 3.37
N VAL A 329 4.99 7.77 3.39
CA VAL A 329 6.06 6.88 3.86
C VAL A 329 7.02 7.64 4.74
N ASN A 330 7.75 6.94 5.60
CA ASN A 330 8.85 7.54 6.33
C ASN A 330 9.98 7.91 5.34
N PRO A 331 10.42 9.19 5.30
CA PRO A 331 11.53 9.61 4.44
C PRO A 331 12.84 8.86 4.67
N GLU A 332 13.03 8.29 5.88
CA GLU A 332 14.21 7.52 6.26
C GLU A 332 14.08 6.01 5.96
N SER A 333 13.01 5.60 5.24
CA SER A 333 12.78 4.19 4.91
C SER A 333 13.96 3.61 4.12
N GLU A 334 14.38 2.40 4.49
CA GLU A 334 15.43 1.68 3.78
C GLU A 334 15.08 1.48 2.30
N GLY A 335 16.03 1.79 1.44
CA GLY A 335 15.86 1.67 -0.02
C GLY A 335 15.12 2.84 -0.68
N LEU A 336 14.60 3.81 0.06
CA LEU A 336 14.00 5.02 -0.51
C LEU A 336 15.11 5.97 -0.98
N LEU A 337 15.18 6.22 -2.29
CA LEU A 337 16.23 7.04 -2.92
C LEU A 337 15.79 8.48 -3.15
N ALA A 338 14.51 8.67 -3.43
CA ALA A 338 13.93 9.99 -3.66
C ALA A 338 12.46 10.01 -3.28
N TYR A 339 12.03 11.13 -2.70
CA TYR A 339 10.66 11.33 -2.25
C TYR A 339 10.26 12.80 -2.30
N TRP A 340 9.28 13.12 -3.12
CA TRP A 340 8.67 14.45 -3.22
C TRP A 340 7.17 14.34 -2.93
N ARG A 341 6.69 15.09 -1.95
CA ARG A 341 5.26 15.13 -1.61
C ARG A 341 4.47 16.08 -2.49
N PHE A 342 5.08 17.18 -2.89
CA PHE A 342 4.44 18.32 -3.56
C PHE A 342 3.30 18.91 -2.73
N ASP A 343 3.50 19.00 -1.41
CA ASP A 343 2.53 19.46 -0.43
C ASP A 343 2.96 20.75 0.29
N GLU A 344 3.97 21.45 -0.24
CA GLU A 344 4.51 22.70 0.33
C GLU A 344 3.45 23.80 0.45
N GLY A 345 2.41 23.79 -0.39
CA GLY A 345 1.29 24.73 -0.35
C GLY A 345 1.57 26.09 -0.96
N GLU A 346 2.84 26.41 -1.25
CA GLU A 346 3.28 27.66 -1.86
C GLU A 346 4.58 27.47 -2.63
N GLY A 347 4.94 28.46 -3.47
CA GLY A 347 6.20 28.46 -4.20
C GLY A 347 6.25 27.50 -5.38
N CYS A 348 7.42 27.43 -6.00
CA CYS A 348 7.68 26.66 -7.22
C CYS A 348 8.78 25.60 -7.06
N GLU A 349 9.27 25.41 -5.85
CA GLU A 349 10.37 24.49 -5.53
C GLU A 349 9.91 23.43 -4.52
N PHE A 350 10.44 22.22 -4.65
CA PHE A 350 10.04 21.06 -3.86
C PHE A 350 11.27 20.34 -3.31
N THR A 351 11.19 19.91 -2.07
CA THR A 351 12.30 19.23 -1.40
C THR A 351 12.23 17.72 -1.61
N ASN A 352 13.37 17.09 -1.96
CA ASN A 352 13.52 15.66 -1.87
C ASN A 352 13.68 15.25 -0.39
N LEU A 353 12.63 14.67 0.19
CA LEU A 353 12.61 14.33 1.62
C LEU A 353 13.52 13.15 1.98
N ALA A 354 13.78 12.24 1.03
CA ALA A 354 14.71 11.13 1.23
C ALA A 354 16.19 11.57 1.12
N ASP A 355 16.46 12.65 0.38
CA ASP A 355 17.78 13.25 0.24
C ASP A 355 17.68 14.78 0.28
N PRO A 356 17.55 15.39 1.46
CA PRO A 356 17.40 16.85 1.59
C PRO A 356 18.60 17.67 1.09
N LYS A 357 19.73 17.01 0.79
CA LYS A 357 20.93 17.64 0.22
C LYS A 357 20.91 17.67 -1.31
N ALA A 358 20.02 16.92 -1.94
CA ALA A 358 19.82 16.95 -3.38
C ALA A 358 19.37 18.35 -3.82
N PRO A 359 19.64 18.74 -5.07
CA PRO A 359 19.06 19.95 -5.63
C PRO A 359 17.52 19.91 -5.53
N LYS A 360 16.89 21.04 -5.23
CA LYS A 360 15.43 21.11 -5.18
C LYS A 360 14.81 20.80 -6.53
N ALA A 361 13.71 20.07 -6.52
CA ALA A 361 12.83 19.99 -7.67
C ALA A 361 12.14 21.32 -7.91
N TYR A 362 11.72 21.60 -9.14
CA TYR A 362 11.13 22.88 -9.48
C TYR A 362 10.14 22.79 -10.65
N LEU A 363 9.18 23.70 -10.68
CA LEU A 363 8.26 23.86 -11.80
C LEU A 363 9.01 24.29 -13.07
N ALA A 364 8.67 23.67 -14.21
CA ALA A 364 9.30 23.93 -15.49
C ALA A 364 8.30 23.96 -16.66
N LYS A 365 8.62 24.73 -17.69
CA LYS A 365 7.83 24.77 -18.94
C LYS A 365 8.21 23.66 -19.92
N SER A 366 9.36 23.04 -19.76
CA SER A 366 9.85 21.96 -20.60
C SER A 366 10.80 21.05 -19.82
N ILE A 367 10.83 19.76 -20.15
CA ILE A 367 11.82 18.80 -19.64
C ILE A 367 13.04 18.66 -20.56
N SER A 368 13.00 19.24 -21.75
CA SER A 368 13.96 18.95 -22.82
C SER A 368 15.31 19.63 -22.67
N ALA A 369 15.48 20.52 -21.72
CA ALA A 369 16.74 21.23 -21.55
C ALA A 369 17.34 21.01 -20.17
N ALA A 370 18.57 20.55 -20.15
CA ALA A 370 19.45 20.55 -18.98
C ALA A 370 19.72 21.98 -18.42
N ALA A 371 19.04 22.99 -18.94
CA ALA A 371 19.24 24.40 -18.62
C ALA A 371 17.97 25.26 -18.76
N GLN A 372 16.78 24.68 -18.59
CA GLN A 372 15.61 25.55 -18.46
C GLN A 372 15.62 26.19 -17.07
N PRO A 373 15.53 27.53 -16.99
CA PRO A 373 15.39 28.16 -15.69
C PRO A 373 14.09 27.70 -15.03
N PRO A 374 14.05 27.63 -13.67
CA PRO A 374 12.82 27.39 -12.95
C PRO A 374 11.70 28.34 -13.40
N TYR A 375 10.48 27.87 -13.36
CA TYR A 375 9.31 28.70 -13.61
C TYR A 375 9.24 29.80 -12.55
N THR A 376 9.15 31.05 -12.99
CA THR A 376 9.14 32.24 -12.13
C THR A 376 7.76 32.90 -12.01
N GLY A 377 6.74 32.32 -12.65
CA GLY A 377 5.36 32.79 -12.54
C GLY A 377 4.70 32.31 -11.25
N GLU A 378 3.49 32.75 -11.03
CA GLU A 378 2.68 32.35 -9.91
C GLU A 378 2.19 30.91 -10.09
N PRO A 379 2.49 29.96 -9.16
CA PRO A 379 2.01 28.59 -9.21
C PRO A 379 0.49 28.54 -8.93
N GLU A 380 -0.10 27.40 -9.15
CA GLU A 380 -1.49 27.13 -8.77
C GLU A 380 -1.50 25.98 -7.77
N TRP A 381 -2.09 26.20 -6.61
CA TRP A 381 -2.20 25.25 -5.53
C TRP A 381 -3.66 24.95 -5.21
N VAL A 382 -3.96 23.71 -4.85
CA VAL A 382 -5.22 23.32 -4.23
C VAL A 382 -4.91 22.92 -2.80
N HIS A 383 -5.65 23.51 -1.85
CA HIS A 383 -5.51 23.22 -0.42
C HIS A 383 -6.66 22.36 0.07
N GLY A 384 -6.47 21.67 1.19
CA GLY A 384 -7.51 20.82 1.78
C GLY A 384 -7.75 19.52 1.04
N VAL A 385 -6.75 19.02 0.30
CA VAL A 385 -6.83 17.72 -0.38
C VAL A 385 -6.77 16.60 0.68
N ARG A 386 -7.83 15.82 0.77
CA ARG A 386 -7.93 14.71 1.73
C ARG A 386 -7.45 13.40 1.12
N SER A 387 -6.85 12.53 1.95
CA SER A 387 -6.39 11.21 1.50
C SER A 387 -7.51 10.21 1.31
N ASP A 388 -8.65 10.39 1.98
CA ASP A 388 -9.83 9.54 1.92
C ASP A 388 -10.84 9.94 0.82
N GLU A 389 -10.62 11.07 0.16
CA GLU A 389 -11.41 11.49 -1.01
C GLU A 389 -10.77 10.93 -2.30
N ASN A 390 -11.43 9.98 -2.91
CA ASN A 390 -11.08 9.39 -4.21
C ASN A 390 -12.03 9.85 -5.33
#